data_27517c5406142f8afcf4f44ab3ca241b
#
_entry.id   27517c5406142f8afcf4f44ab3ca241b
#
_cell.length_a   1.000
_cell.length_b   1.000
_cell.length_c   1.000
_cell.angle_alpha   90.00
_cell.angle_beta   90.00
_cell.angle_gamma   90.00
#
_symmetry.space_group_name_H-M   'P 1'
#
loop_
_entity.id
_entity.type
_entity.pdbx_description
1 polymer ?
#
loop_
_entity_poly.entity_id
_entity_poly.type
_entity_poly.pdbx_seq_one_letter_code
_entity_poly.pdbx_strand_id
1 'polypeptide(L)'
;KPAYAVKAHELKEEIASYLGIETVTDVRVLIRYDIENLSEETYKTALETIFSEPPVDEGYEETFPRNENDGVFAVEYLPGQFDQRADSAEQCVKLLKEDEEPVIKSATTYVISGTVTETEAADIKSFCINPVDSRETDETKPETLLTVFETPADVIIFDGFQSSQEGALKELYDSLNLAMTFKDFKHIQN
;
A
#
# COMPACT_ATOMS: atom_id res chain seq x y z
N LYS A 1 2.16 -12.33 17.91
CA LYS A 1 2.25 -12.48 19.40
C LYS A 1 3.21 -11.44 19.96
N PRO A 2 2.96 -10.82 21.13
CA PRO A 2 3.73 -9.68 21.63
C PRO A 2 5.25 -9.92 21.67
N ALA A 3 5.69 -11.10 22.08
CA ALA A 3 7.13 -11.42 22.18
C ALA A 3 7.88 -11.38 20.83
N TYR A 4 7.17 -11.46 19.72
CA TYR A 4 7.74 -11.46 18.36
C TYR A 4 7.38 -10.21 17.55
N ALA A 5 6.70 -9.26 18.18
CA ALA A 5 6.19 -8.04 17.53
C ALA A 5 7.27 -6.95 17.34
N VAL A 6 8.41 -7.30 16.72
CA VAL A 6 9.57 -6.40 16.58
C VAL A 6 9.17 -5.09 15.92
N LYS A 7 8.50 -5.14 14.76
CA LYS A 7 8.05 -3.93 14.05
C LYS A 7 7.15 -3.02 14.89
N ALA A 8 6.30 -3.60 15.73
CA ALA A 8 5.42 -2.81 16.60
C ALA A 8 6.20 -2.11 17.71
N HIS A 9 7.20 -2.77 18.29
CA HIS A 9 8.07 -2.19 19.30
C HIS A 9 8.94 -1.07 18.72
N GLU A 10 9.56 -1.33 17.56
CA GLU A 10 10.37 -0.33 16.84
C GLU A 10 9.52 0.90 16.50
N LEU A 11 8.34 0.72 15.91
CA LEU A 11 7.46 1.82 15.56
C LEU A 11 7.03 2.64 16.80
N LYS A 12 6.76 1.99 17.92
CA LYS A 12 6.44 2.69 19.17
C LYS A 12 7.61 3.56 19.63
N GLU A 13 8.84 3.05 19.58
CA GLU A 13 10.04 3.81 19.94
C GLU A 13 10.30 4.95 18.96
N GLU A 14 10.06 4.75 17.67
CA GLU A 14 10.18 5.77 16.63
C GLU A 14 9.15 6.88 16.80
N ILE A 15 7.89 6.56 17.11
CA ILE A 15 6.83 7.53 17.39
C ILE A 15 7.24 8.42 18.58
N ALA A 16 7.78 7.84 19.64
CA ALA A 16 8.23 8.61 20.80
C ALA A 16 9.48 9.44 20.50
N SER A 17 10.48 8.86 19.81
CA SER A 17 11.78 9.50 19.62
C SER A 17 11.83 10.51 18.47
N TYR A 18 11.18 10.21 17.34
CA TYR A 18 11.22 11.08 16.15
C TYR A 18 10.03 12.03 16.07
N LEU A 19 8.83 11.60 16.47
CA LEU A 19 7.66 12.46 16.44
C LEU A 19 7.42 13.17 17.78
N GLY A 20 8.10 12.75 18.86
CA GLY A 20 7.92 13.33 20.20
C GLY A 20 6.57 13.03 20.84
N ILE A 21 5.88 11.96 20.40
CA ILE A 21 4.56 11.59 20.90
C ILE A 21 4.71 10.51 21.96
N GLU A 22 4.78 10.93 23.23
CA GLU A 22 4.99 10.05 24.38
C GLU A 22 3.67 9.43 24.92
N THR A 23 2.53 9.89 24.45
CA THR A 23 1.18 9.47 24.90
C THR A 23 0.73 8.14 24.33
N VAL A 24 1.46 7.59 23.36
CA VAL A 24 1.22 6.26 22.79
C VAL A 24 1.68 5.19 23.79
N THR A 25 0.75 4.40 24.29
CA THR A 25 1.00 3.37 25.29
C THR A 25 1.35 2.02 24.69
N ASP A 26 0.72 1.67 23.55
CA ASP A 26 0.98 0.44 22.81
C ASP A 26 0.80 0.64 21.31
N VAL A 27 1.52 -0.17 20.52
CA VAL A 27 1.40 -0.24 19.07
C VAL A 27 1.29 -1.71 18.67
N ARG A 28 0.35 -2.00 17.79
CA ARG A 28 0.27 -3.30 17.14
C ARG A 28 0.34 -3.12 15.62
N VAL A 29 1.08 -4.02 15.00
CA VAL A 29 1.21 -4.06 13.52
C VAL A 29 0.71 -5.43 13.08
N LEU A 30 -0.37 -5.42 12.31
CA LEU A 30 -0.99 -6.62 11.77
C LEU A 30 -0.79 -6.67 10.25
N ILE A 31 -0.48 -7.83 9.74
CA ILE A 31 -0.48 -8.07 8.30
C ILE A 31 -1.88 -8.54 7.92
N ARG A 32 -2.52 -7.82 7.02
CA ARG A 32 -3.82 -8.15 6.45
C ARG A 32 -3.62 -8.82 5.10
N TYR A 33 -4.35 -9.88 4.87
CA TYR A 33 -4.53 -10.49 3.55
C TYR A 33 -6.00 -10.42 3.17
N ASP A 34 -6.29 -9.82 2.03
CA ASP A 34 -7.58 -9.89 1.39
C ASP A 34 -7.50 -10.98 0.31
N ILE A 35 -8.41 -11.95 0.36
CA ILE A 35 -8.31 -13.17 -0.44
C ILE A 35 -9.62 -13.40 -1.18
N GLU A 36 -9.54 -13.60 -2.49
CA GLU A 36 -10.65 -13.93 -3.38
C GLU A 36 -10.31 -15.17 -4.21
N ASN A 37 -11.31 -15.92 -4.65
CA ASN A 37 -11.17 -17.13 -5.47
C ASN A 37 -10.36 -18.26 -4.81
N LEU A 38 -10.58 -18.51 -3.52
CA LEU A 38 -9.97 -19.61 -2.80
C LEU A 38 -11.05 -20.54 -2.23
N SER A 39 -10.90 -21.85 -2.39
CA SER A 39 -11.81 -22.80 -1.78
C SER A 39 -11.66 -22.84 -0.26
N GLU A 40 -12.75 -23.10 0.46
CA GLU A 40 -12.75 -23.17 1.92
C GLU A 40 -11.75 -24.23 2.47
N GLU A 41 -11.60 -25.35 1.78
CA GLU A 41 -10.67 -26.41 2.15
C GLU A 41 -9.21 -25.93 2.06
N THR A 42 -8.85 -25.30 0.95
CA THR A 42 -7.51 -24.76 0.73
C THR A 42 -7.23 -23.58 1.67
N TYR A 43 -8.22 -22.70 1.89
CA TYR A 43 -8.12 -21.59 2.83
C TYR A 43 -7.75 -22.05 4.24
N LYS A 44 -8.45 -23.08 4.77
CA LYS A 44 -8.16 -23.62 6.13
C LYS A 44 -6.72 -24.11 6.27
N THR A 45 -6.20 -24.76 5.24
CA THR A 45 -4.81 -25.23 5.26
C THR A 45 -3.84 -24.06 5.10
N ALA A 46 -4.14 -23.12 4.20
CA ALA A 46 -3.32 -21.96 3.93
C ALA A 46 -3.26 -20.98 5.11
N LEU A 47 -4.31 -20.89 5.91
CA LEU A 47 -4.36 -20.02 7.08
C LEU A 47 -3.21 -20.31 8.07
N GLU A 48 -2.89 -21.56 8.29
CA GLU A 48 -1.84 -21.98 9.23
C GLU A 48 -0.47 -22.23 8.58
N THR A 49 -0.39 -22.20 7.25
CA THR A 49 0.84 -22.55 6.53
C THR A 49 1.38 -21.46 5.62
N ILE A 50 0.51 -20.53 5.18
CA ILE A 50 0.86 -19.47 4.22
C ILE A 50 0.57 -18.10 4.82
N PHE A 51 -0.63 -17.90 5.39
CA PHE A 51 -1.07 -16.58 5.87
C PHE A 51 -0.62 -16.29 7.31
N SER A 52 -0.19 -17.29 8.05
CA SER A 52 0.36 -17.12 9.40
C SER A 52 1.40 -18.19 9.74
N GLU A 53 2.23 -17.87 10.74
CA GLU A 53 3.12 -18.82 11.40
C GLU A 53 2.63 -19.04 12.84
N PRO A 54 1.81 -20.07 13.13
CA PRO A 54 1.17 -20.26 14.43
C PRO A 54 2.10 -20.20 15.65
N PRO A 55 3.39 -20.61 15.59
CA PRO A 55 4.30 -20.45 16.73
C PRO A 55 4.53 -19.00 17.15
N VAL A 56 4.58 -18.07 16.19
CA VAL A 56 4.94 -16.65 16.40
C VAL A 56 3.78 -15.70 16.16
N ASP A 57 2.84 -16.05 15.28
CA ASP A 57 1.69 -15.23 14.92
C ASP A 57 0.44 -15.58 15.72
N GLU A 58 -0.46 -14.64 15.77
CA GLU A 58 -1.84 -14.78 16.21
C GLU A 58 -2.74 -14.36 15.05
N GLY A 59 -3.48 -15.32 14.49
CA GLY A 59 -4.36 -15.08 13.34
C GLY A 59 -5.75 -14.62 13.78
N TYR A 60 -6.33 -13.73 13.00
CA TYR A 60 -7.70 -13.26 13.15
C TYR A 60 -8.40 -13.32 11.80
N GLU A 61 -9.65 -13.72 11.80
CA GLU A 61 -10.49 -13.71 10.59
C GLU A 61 -11.47 -12.55 10.68
N GLU A 62 -11.54 -11.71 9.63
CA GLU A 62 -12.44 -10.57 9.46
C GLU A 62 -12.32 -9.49 10.56
N THR A 63 -12.17 -9.84 11.81
CA THR A 63 -12.10 -8.90 12.94
C THR A 63 -11.00 -9.28 13.92
N PHE A 64 -10.43 -8.29 14.60
CA PHE A 64 -9.44 -8.49 15.64
C PHE A 64 -9.78 -7.68 16.89
N PRO A 65 -9.33 -8.11 18.10
CA PRO A 65 -9.60 -7.39 19.34
C PRO A 65 -8.93 -6.00 19.33
N ARG A 66 -9.70 -4.97 19.70
CA ARG A 66 -9.22 -3.60 19.88
C ARG A 66 -10.06 -2.86 20.92
N ASN A 67 -9.50 -1.81 21.51
CA ASN A 67 -10.23 -0.96 22.43
C ASN A 67 -11.02 0.11 21.64
N GLU A 68 -12.08 0.64 22.23
CA GLU A 68 -12.91 1.68 21.57
C GLU A 68 -12.14 2.96 21.23
N ASN A 69 -11.08 3.26 21.99
CA ASN A 69 -10.27 4.46 21.81
C ASN A 69 -8.97 4.22 21.01
N ASP A 70 -8.76 3.02 20.50
CA ASP A 70 -7.59 2.75 19.67
C ASP A 70 -7.73 3.46 18.31
N GLY A 71 -6.69 4.19 17.89
CA GLY A 71 -6.54 4.68 16.54
C GLY A 71 -6.18 3.52 15.61
N VAL A 72 -6.96 3.31 14.55
CA VAL A 72 -6.70 2.25 13.57
C VAL A 72 -6.65 2.83 12.17
N PHE A 73 -5.64 2.42 11.40
CA PHE A 73 -5.54 2.70 9.98
C PHE A 73 -4.79 1.59 9.27
N ALA A 74 -5.06 1.41 8.00
CA ALA A 74 -4.39 0.41 7.18
C ALA A 74 -3.68 1.07 5.99
N VAL A 75 -2.57 0.46 5.58
CA VAL A 75 -1.74 0.94 4.47
C VAL A 75 -1.60 -0.19 3.45
N GLU A 76 -1.96 0.11 2.21
CA GLU A 76 -1.83 -0.79 1.06
C GLU A 76 -0.90 -0.21 0.00
N TYR A 77 -0.42 -1.05 -0.92
CA TYR A 77 0.31 -0.57 -2.09
C TYR A 77 -0.61 0.17 -3.06
N LEU A 78 -0.06 1.19 -3.72
CA LEU A 78 -0.76 1.87 -4.81
C LEU A 78 -1.08 0.90 -5.95
N PRO A 79 -2.20 1.10 -6.67
CA PRO A 79 -2.50 0.32 -7.86
C PRO A 79 -1.35 0.36 -8.87
N GLY A 80 -0.91 -0.82 -9.32
CA GLY A 80 0.24 -0.97 -10.22
C GLY A 80 1.59 -1.16 -9.52
N GLN A 81 1.67 -0.98 -8.22
CA GLN A 81 2.85 -1.37 -7.45
C GLN A 81 2.87 -2.89 -7.21
N PHE A 82 4.07 -3.45 -7.14
CA PHE A 82 4.25 -4.88 -6.90
C PHE A 82 4.11 -5.23 -5.42
N ASP A 83 3.07 -5.98 -5.10
CA ASP A 83 2.84 -6.54 -3.76
C ASP A 83 3.56 -7.89 -3.63
N GLN A 84 4.82 -7.86 -3.21
CA GLN A 84 5.65 -9.06 -3.06
C GLN A 84 5.03 -10.07 -2.09
N ARG A 85 4.35 -9.62 -1.04
CA ARG A 85 3.74 -10.50 -0.04
C ARG A 85 2.53 -11.22 -0.61
N ALA A 86 1.68 -10.53 -1.31
CA ALA A 86 0.53 -11.10 -2.00
C ALA A 86 0.96 -12.09 -3.08
N ASP A 87 1.91 -11.71 -3.94
CA ASP A 87 2.47 -12.58 -4.99
C ASP A 87 3.06 -13.86 -4.41
N SER A 88 3.85 -13.75 -3.34
CA SER A 88 4.41 -14.93 -2.66
C SER A 88 3.32 -15.84 -2.08
N ALA A 89 2.28 -15.25 -1.51
CA ALA A 89 1.15 -16.02 -0.97
C ALA A 89 0.36 -16.74 -2.07
N GLU A 90 0.09 -16.07 -3.21
CA GLU A 90 -0.55 -16.69 -4.37
C GLU A 90 0.25 -17.88 -4.92
N GLN A 91 1.58 -17.71 -5.03
CA GLN A 91 2.47 -18.79 -5.46
C GLN A 91 2.46 -19.97 -4.49
N CYS A 92 2.50 -19.70 -3.17
CA CYS A 92 2.41 -20.74 -2.15
C CYS A 92 1.06 -21.50 -2.20
N VAL A 93 -0.04 -20.80 -2.43
CA VAL A 93 -1.36 -21.43 -2.62
C VAL A 93 -1.35 -22.35 -3.84
N LYS A 94 -0.78 -21.94 -4.97
CA LYS A 94 -0.66 -22.76 -6.18
C LYS A 94 0.25 -23.97 -5.97
N LEU A 95 1.26 -23.88 -5.12
CA LEU A 95 2.07 -25.03 -4.72
C LEU A 95 1.31 -25.99 -3.81
N LEU A 96 0.42 -25.48 -2.97
CA LEU A 96 -0.46 -26.29 -2.12
C LEU A 96 -1.53 -27.03 -2.94
N LYS A 97 -2.12 -26.32 -3.92
CA LYS A 97 -3.16 -26.84 -4.80
C LYS A 97 -3.12 -26.14 -6.17
N GLU A 98 -2.65 -26.85 -7.18
CA GLU A 98 -2.37 -26.33 -8.53
C GLU A 98 -3.59 -25.74 -9.25
N ASP A 99 -4.78 -26.28 -8.96
CA ASP A 99 -6.04 -25.87 -9.61
C ASP A 99 -6.64 -24.57 -9.03
N GLU A 100 -6.08 -24.04 -7.96
CA GLU A 100 -6.56 -22.79 -7.35
C GLU A 100 -5.95 -21.57 -8.07
N GLU A 101 -6.78 -20.57 -8.30
CA GLU A 101 -6.35 -19.28 -8.86
C GLU A 101 -6.77 -18.14 -7.91
N PRO A 102 -6.15 -18.04 -6.74
CA PRO A 102 -6.48 -16.99 -5.79
C PRO A 102 -6.09 -15.63 -6.33
N VAL A 103 -6.83 -14.60 -5.94
CA VAL A 103 -6.43 -13.20 -6.04
C VAL A 103 -6.19 -12.72 -4.62
N ILE A 104 -4.97 -12.27 -4.35
CA ILE A 104 -4.57 -11.85 -3.01
C ILE A 104 -4.06 -10.40 -3.07
N LYS A 105 -4.41 -9.61 -2.09
CA LYS A 105 -3.80 -8.30 -1.79
C LYS A 105 -3.34 -8.29 -0.35
N SER A 106 -2.27 -7.57 -0.06
CA SER A 106 -1.85 -7.37 1.31
C SER A 106 -1.93 -5.91 1.74
N ALA A 107 -2.17 -5.73 3.02
CA ALA A 107 -2.11 -4.43 3.67
C ALA A 107 -1.46 -4.59 5.05
N THR A 108 -0.94 -3.49 5.58
CA THR A 108 -0.46 -3.44 6.96
C THR A 108 -1.44 -2.60 7.77
N THR A 109 -2.04 -3.20 8.79
CA THR A 109 -2.93 -2.50 9.71
C THR A 109 -2.17 -2.11 10.98
N TYR A 110 -2.23 -0.84 11.32
CA TYR A 110 -1.65 -0.25 12.50
C TYR A 110 -2.73 0.03 13.52
N VAL A 111 -2.50 -0.40 14.77
CA VAL A 111 -3.38 -0.12 15.91
C VAL A 111 -2.57 0.64 16.94
N ILE A 112 -2.97 1.87 17.20
CA ILE A 112 -2.29 2.80 18.09
C ILE A 112 -3.14 3.00 19.34
N SER A 113 -2.65 2.53 20.48
CA SER A 113 -3.32 2.71 21.77
C SER A 113 -2.69 3.88 22.53
N GLY A 114 -3.51 4.67 23.19
CA GLY A 114 -3.10 5.82 23.97
C GLY A 114 -3.99 7.03 23.74
N THR A 115 -3.58 8.16 24.29
CA THR A 115 -4.29 9.43 24.09
C THR A 115 -3.56 10.23 23.01
N VAL A 116 -4.06 10.12 21.78
CA VAL A 116 -3.47 10.74 20.59
C VAL A 116 -4.44 11.77 20.04
N THR A 117 -3.95 12.99 19.80
CA THR A 117 -4.72 14.06 19.15
C THR A 117 -4.87 13.79 17.65
N GLU A 118 -5.81 14.47 16.98
CA GLU A 118 -5.99 14.34 15.52
C GLU A 118 -4.72 14.72 14.73
N THR A 119 -3.99 15.74 15.19
CA THR A 119 -2.72 16.16 14.58
C THR A 119 -1.66 15.08 14.72
N GLU A 120 -1.47 14.56 15.94
CA GLU A 120 -0.52 13.47 16.19
C GLU A 120 -0.87 12.21 15.41
N ALA A 121 -2.16 11.89 15.27
CA ALA A 121 -2.61 10.77 14.44
C ALA A 121 -2.26 10.97 12.96
N ALA A 122 -2.41 12.20 12.44
CA ALA A 122 -2.00 12.55 11.08
C ALA A 122 -0.48 12.44 10.88
N ASP A 123 0.31 12.88 11.87
CA ASP A 123 1.77 12.77 11.84
C ASP A 123 2.22 11.30 11.85
N ILE A 124 1.60 10.45 12.69
CA ILE A 124 1.87 9.00 12.72
C ILE A 124 1.54 8.36 11.36
N LYS A 125 0.37 8.67 10.78
CA LYS A 125 -0.01 8.16 9.45
C LYS A 125 1.00 8.59 8.39
N SER A 126 1.38 9.87 8.38
CA SER A 126 2.37 10.39 7.43
C SER A 126 3.75 9.73 7.59
N PHE A 127 4.11 9.36 8.80
CA PHE A 127 5.35 8.61 9.08
C PHE A 127 5.29 7.16 8.57
N CYS A 128 4.13 6.50 8.67
CA CYS A 128 3.95 5.11 8.25
C CYS A 128 3.68 4.94 6.74
N ILE A 129 3.23 5.99 6.03
CA ILE A 129 2.82 5.92 4.64
C ILE A 129 3.90 6.56 3.75
N ASN A 130 4.45 5.77 2.82
CA ASN A 130 5.27 6.31 1.76
C ASN A 130 4.40 6.64 0.53
N PRO A 131 4.12 7.93 0.22
CA PRO A 131 3.18 8.30 -0.84
C PRO A 131 3.68 7.95 -2.26
N VAL A 132 4.91 7.47 -2.39
CA VAL A 132 5.47 7.03 -3.69
C VAL A 132 4.99 5.62 -4.06
N ASP A 133 4.74 4.76 -3.07
CA ASP A 133 4.40 3.35 -3.30
C ASP A 133 3.14 2.89 -2.56
N SER A 134 2.66 3.66 -1.57
CA SER A 134 1.58 3.24 -0.70
C SER A 134 0.60 4.36 -0.37
N ARG A 135 -0.57 3.97 0.11
CA ARG A 135 -1.64 4.87 0.54
C ARG A 135 -2.40 4.29 1.72
N GLU A 136 -3.13 5.15 2.42
CA GLU A 136 -4.14 4.69 3.38
C GLU A 136 -5.27 3.97 2.64
N THR A 137 -5.73 2.87 3.20
CA THR A 137 -6.93 2.14 2.79
C THR A 137 -7.86 1.97 3.97
N ASP A 138 -9.15 1.77 3.71
CA ASP A 138 -10.11 1.55 4.77
C ASP A 138 -10.09 0.07 5.26
N GLU A 139 -10.75 -0.17 6.39
CA GLU A 139 -10.86 -1.52 6.97
C GLU A 139 -12.03 -2.33 6.37
N THR A 140 -12.82 -1.73 5.49
CA THR A 140 -13.99 -2.37 4.92
C THR A 140 -13.57 -3.49 3.98
N LYS A 141 -14.18 -4.65 4.12
CA LYS A 141 -13.95 -5.77 3.20
C LYS A 141 -14.42 -5.37 1.80
N PRO A 142 -13.53 -5.38 0.80
CA PRO A 142 -13.91 -5.06 -0.57
C PRO A 142 -14.84 -6.14 -1.16
N GLU A 143 -15.73 -5.74 -2.06
CA GLU A 143 -16.60 -6.70 -2.78
C GLU A 143 -15.81 -7.55 -3.76
N THR A 144 -14.73 -7.01 -4.33
CA THR A 144 -13.80 -7.72 -5.22
C THR A 144 -12.40 -7.13 -5.13
N LEU A 145 -11.40 -7.95 -5.31
CA LEU A 145 -9.98 -7.56 -5.37
C LEU A 145 -9.52 -7.24 -6.80
N LEU A 146 -10.37 -7.49 -7.80
CA LEU A 146 -10.06 -7.19 -9.18
C LEU A 146 -10.00 -5.67 -9.39
N THR A 147 -8.86 -5.20 -9.84
CA THR A 147 -8.68 -3.79 -10.18
C THR A 147 -9.06 -3.58 -11.65
N VAL A 148 -10.11 -2.80 -11.88
CA VAL A 148 -10.49 -2.37 -13.23
C VAL A 148 -9.78 -1.05 -13.50
N PHE A 149 -8.89 -1.06 -14.49
CA PHE A 149 -8.24 0.15 -14.96
C PHE A 149 -9.08 0.81 -16.06
N GLU A 150 -9.19 2.13 -16.01
CA GLU A 150 -9.76 2.88 -17.13
C GLU A 150 -8.87 2.71 -18.37
N THR A 151 -9.50 2.69 -19.53
CA THR A 151 -8.76 2.68 -20.78
C THR A 151 -7.92 3.96 -20.84
N PRO A 152 -6.60 3.87 -21.02
CA PRO A 152 -5.76 5.06 -21.08
C PRO A 152 -6.20 5.96 -22.24
N ALA A 153 -6.08 7.27 -22.05
CA ALA A 153 -6.32 8.23 -23.11
C ALA A 153 -5.33 8.00 -24.28
N ASP A 154 -5.79 8.31 -25.48
CA ASP A 154 -4.91 8.26 -26.65
C ASP A 154 -3.71 9.18 -26.48
N VAL A 155 -2.60 8.80 -27.10
CA VAL A 155 -1.39 9.62 -27.10
C VAL A 155 -1.66 10.97 -27.77
N ILE A 156 -1.34 12.05 -27.06
CA ILE A 156 -1.50 13.40 -27.61
C ILE A 156 -0.45 13.62 -28.71
N ILE A 157 -0.91 13.92 -29.90
CA ILE A 157 -0.05 14.31 -31.05
C ILE A 157 -0.06 15.82 -31.15
N PHE A 158 1.11 16.40 -31.13
CA PHE A 158 1.27 17.86 -31.34
C PHE A 158 1.41 18.17 -32.83
N ASP A 159 0.30 18.49 -33.48
CA ASP A 159 0.27 18.86 -34.89
C ASP A 159 1.14 20.09 -35.14
N GLY A 160 1.96 20.01 -36.19
CA GLY A 160 2.84 21.11 -36.55
C GLY A 160 4.07 21.30 -35.68
N PHE A 161 4.35 20.38 -34.74
CA PHE A 161 5.51 20.47 -33.85
C PHE A 161 6.82 20.72 -34.60
N GLN A 162 7.09 19.96 -35.66
CA GLN A 162 8.32 20.07 -36.47
C GLN A 162 8.48 21.41 -37.15
N SER A 163 7.38 22.10 -37.48
CA SER A 163 7.38 23.38 -38.15
C SER A 163 7.13 24.58 -37.26
N SER A 164 6.97 24.36 -35.96
CA SER A 164 6.69 25.42 -34.99
C SER A 164 7.85 26.40 -34.86
N GLN A 165 7.52 27.68 -34.78
CA GLN A 165 8.52 28.70 -34.46
C GLN A 165 8.93 28.65 -32.98
N GLU A 166 10.10 29.18 -32.66
CA GLU A 166 10.71 29.12 -31.35
C GLU A 166 9.81 29.64 -30.22
N GLY A 167 9.00 30.68 -30.47
CA GLY A 167 8.04 31.20 -29.48
C GLY A 167 6.95 30.18 -29.11
N ALA A 168 6.27 29.62 -30.13
CA ALA A 168 5.24 28.58 -29.91
C ALA A 168 5.83 27.30 -29.32
N LEU A 169 7.05 26.92 -29.71
CA LEU A 169 7.75 25.78 -29.15
C LEU A 169 8.07 26.00 -27.68
N LYS A 170 8.44 27.23 -27.29
CA LYS A 170 8.70 27.58 -25.88
C LYS A 170 7.43 27.55 -25.04
N GLU A 171 6.32 28.06 -25.54
CA GLU A 171 5.03 28.00 -24.85
C GLU A 171 4.57 26.55 -24.63
N LEU A 172 4.72 25.71 -25.66
CA LEU A 172 4.42 24.27 -25.54
C LEU A 172 5.31 23.59 -24.47
N TYR A 173 6.63 23.83 -24.53
CA TYR A 173 7.58 23.31 -23.56
C TYR A 173 7.20 23.70 -22.13
N ASP A 174 6.87 24.97 -21.89
CA ASP A 174 6.50 25.43 -20.55
C ASP A 174 5.18 24.80 -20.05
N SER A 175 4.25 24.51 -20.99
CA SER A 175 2.98 23.85 -20.64
C SER A 175 3.11 22.39 -20.28
N LEU A 176 4.13 21.70 -20.81
CA LEU A 176 4.32 20.25 -20.61
C LEU A 176 5.07 19.89 -19.34
N ASN A 177 5.69 20.85 -18.68
CA ASN A 177 6.48 20.64 -17.44
C ASN A 177 7.44 19.44 -17.52
N LEU A 178 8.20 19.34 -18.62
CA LEU A 178 9.09 18.21 -18.90
C LEU A 178 10.38 18.29 -18.09
N ALA A 179 10.87 17.11 -17.65
CA ALA A 179 12.16 16.97 -16.97
C ALA A 179 13.37 17.00 -17.96
N MET A 180 13.37 17.96 -18.88
CA MET A 180 14.45 18.19 -19.84
C MET A 180 14.67 19.68 -20.05
N THR A 181 15.82 20.07 -20.61
CA THR A 181 16.05 21.48 -20.93
C THR A 181 15.32 21.91 -22.23
N PHE A 182 14.99 23.20 -22.38
CA PHE A 182 14.41 23.70 -23.60
C PHE A 182 15.31 23.45 -24.82
N LYS A 183 16.64 23.45 -24.62
CA LYS A 183 17.61 23.13 -25.66
C LYS A 183 17.43 21.69 -26.18
N ASP A 184 17.22 20.76 -25.29
CA ASP A 184 17.00 19.34 -25.63
C ASP A 184 15.65 19.17 -26.32
N PHE A 185 14.60 19.87 -25.83
CA PHE A 185 13.29 19.86 -26.44
C PHE A 185 13.32 20.43 -27.88
N LYS A 186 14.07 21.51 -28.10
CA LYS A 186 14.31 22.08 -29.44
C LYS A 186 15.10 21.13 -30.35
N HIS A 187 15.98 20.31 -29.78
CA HIS A 187 16.73 19.30 -30.54
C HIS A 187 15.82 18.17 -31.04
N ILE A 188 14.77 17.81 -30.29
CA ILE A 188 13.79 16.79 -30.71
C ILE A 188 12.95 17.27 -31.91
N GLN A 189 12.77 18.59 -32.09
CA GLN A 189 12.05 19.17 -33.23
C GLN A 189 12.74 18.94 -34.58
N ASN A 190 14.06 18.85 -34.61
CA ASN A 190 14.89 18.67 -35.80
C ASN A 190 15.20 17.22 -36.09
#